data_f8250f179bbdd0d437aa4893643bc467
#
_entry.id   f8250f179bbdd0d437aa4893643bc467
#
_cell.length_a   1.000
_cell.length_b   1.000
_cell.length_c   1.000
_cell.angle_alpha   90.00
_cell.angle_beta   90.00
_cell.angle_gamma   90.00
#
_symmetry.space_group_name_H-M   'P 1'
#
loop_
_entity.id
_entity.type
_entity.pdbx_description
1 polymer ?
#
loop_
_entity_poly.entity_id
_entity_poly.type
_entity_poly.pdbx_seq_one_letter_code
_entity_poly.pdbx_strand_id
1 'polypeptide(L)'
;MRHVSRIKFMVFALTIVTITLIAACSTTPLRTETSTSGIRAAEEAGAAKVPQASLHLQLAKEELELARGLSAKGEKEKAASMLLRAEADADLALVLARGDAEKSDARTAVERVRQLRQDNP
;
A
#
# COMPACT_ATOMS: atom_id res chain seq x y z
N MET A 1 51.55 29.83 -23.64
CA MET A 1 51.17 28.52 -23.08
C MET A 1 50.26 28.57 -21.85
N ARG A 2 50.22 29.66 -21.06
CA ARG A 2 49.37 29.78 -19.85
C ARG A 2 47.86 29.97 -20.13
N HIS A 3 47.47 30.54 -21.26
CA HIS A 3 46.06 30.75 -21.61
C HIS A 3 45.34 29.42 -21.99
N VAL A 4 45.99 28.55 -22.69
CA VAL A 4 45.44 27.26 -23.13
C VAL A 4 45.13 26.34 -21.92
N SER A 5 45.99 26.39 -20.88
CA SER A 5 45.78 25.64 -19.64
C SER A 5 44.56 26.14 -18.86
N ARG A 6 44.36 27.48 -18.79
CA ARG A 6 43.19 28.08 -18.10
C ARG A 6 41.87 27.74 -18.80
N ILE A 7 41.86 27.74 -20.13
CA ILE A 7 40.69 27.38 -20.92
C ILE A 7 40.32 25.89 -20.72
N LYS A 8 41.32 25.01 -20.71
CA LYS A 8 41.10 23.58 -20.42
C LYS A 8 40.53 23.35 -19.01
N PHE A 9 41.05 24.08 -18.01
CA PHE A 9 40.51 24.04 -16.63
C PHE A 9 39.08 24.58 -16.53
N MET A 10 38.74 25.65 -17.23
CA MET A 10 37.39 26.20 -17.25
C MET A 10 36.40 25.24 -17.93
N VAL A 11 36.77 24.64 -19.05
CA VAL A 11 35.93 23.69 -19.75
C VAL A 11 35.72 22.42 -18.90
N PHE A 12 36.76 21.96 -18.22
CA PHE A 12 36.67 20.79 -17.34
C PHE A 12 35.81 21.07 -16.08
N ALA A 13 35.92 22.26 -15.51
CA ALA A 13 35.06 22.67 -14.39
C ALA A 13 33.58 22.83 -14.81
N LEU A 14 33.32 23.33 -16.02
CA LEU A 14 31.97 23.51 -16.55
C LEU A 14 31.30 22.16 -16.85
N THR A 15 32.06 21.16 -17.35
CA THR A 15 31.54 19.81 -17.59
C THR A 15 31.21 19.08 -16.29
N ILE A 16 31.97 19.27 -15.20
CA ILE A 16 31.68 18.66 -13.90
C ILE A 16 30.39 19.24 -13.30
N VAL A 17 30.16 20.55 -13.41
CA VAL A 17 28.94 21.21 -12.92
C VAL A 17 27.69 20.73 -13.65
N THR A 18 27.78 20.46 -14.97
CA THR A 18 26.62 19.96 -15.73
C THR A 18 26.25 18.51 -15.39
N ILE A 19 27.22 17.67 -15.02
CA ILE A 19 26.98 16.27 -14.65
C ILE A 19 26.30 16.16 -13.28
N THR A 20 26.60 17.07 -12.33
CA THR A 20 25.97 17.04 -10.99
C THR A 20 24.51 17.49 -10.98
N LEU A 21 24.07 18.27 -11.97
CA LEU A 21 22.68 18.72 -12.08
C LEU A 21 21.71 17.63 -12.57
N ILE A 22 22.21 16.58 -13.22
CA ILE A 22 21.36 15.48 -13.74
C ILE A 22 21.05 14.44 -12.64
N ALA A 23 21.84 14.36 -11.58
CA ALA A 23 21.65 13.41 -10.48
C ALA A 23 20.54 13.81 -9.49
N ALA A 24 19.94 15.00 -9.59
CA ALA A 24 18.93 15.50 -8.64
C ALA A 24 17.51 15.02 -8.92
N CYS A 25 17.25 14.27 -10.00
CA CYS A 25 15.97 13.64 -10.28
C CYS A 25 15.94 12.18 -9.83
N SER A 26 16.38 11.87 -8.60
CA SER A 26 16.09 10.58 -7.99
C SER A 26 14.60 10.53 -7.66
N THR A 27 13.81 9.95 -8.55
CA THR A 27 12.44 9.56 -8.26
C THR A 27 12.47 8.54 -7.14
N THR A 28 12.19 8.98 -5.93
CA THR A 28 11.97 8.05 -4.81
C THR A 28 10.85 7.10 -5.23
N PRO A 29 11.08 5.79 -5.30
CA PRO A 29 10.04 4.85 -5.71
C PRO A 29 8.87 4.92 -4.74
N LEU A 30 7.65 4.80 -5.28
CA LEU A 30 6.44 4.75 -4.48
C LEU A 30 6.47 3.47 -3.62
N ARG A 31 6.41 3.60 -2.31
CA ARG A 31 6.39 2.46 -1.38
C ARG A 31 4.98 1.89 -1.30
N THR A 32 4.73 0.83 -2.02
CA THR A 32 3.42 0.16 -2.08
C THR A 32 3.34 -1.09 -1.19
N GLU A 33 4.43 -1.44 -0.50
CA GLU A 33 4.55 -2.70 0.25
C GLU A 33 3.49 -2.82 1.33
N THR A 34 3.25 -1.76 2.10
CA THR A 34 2.27 -1.76 3.19
C THR A 34 0.85 -2.00 2.67
N SER A 35 0.42 -1.22 1.66
CA SER A 35 -0.90 -1.38 1.06
C SER A 35 -1.06 -2.76 0.41
N THR A 36 -0.03 -3.26 -0.28
CA THR A 36 -0.06 -4.59 -0.91
C THR A 36 -0.14 -5.71 0.13
N SER A 37 0.60 -5.62 1.25
CA SER A 37 0.55 -6.60 2.32
C SER A 37 -0.77 -6.55 3.08
N GLY A 38 -1.33 -5.37 3.31
CA GLY A 38 -2.66 -5.19 3.92
C GLY A 38 -3.77 -5.81 3.08
N ILE A 39 -3.78 -5.55 1.78
CA ILE A 39 -4.73 -6.15 0.83
C ILE A 39 -4.64 -7.69 0.88
N ARG A 40 -3.43 -8.25 0.84
CA ARG A 40 -3.24 -9.70 0.94
C ARG A 40 -3.75 -10.27 2.27
N ALA A 41 -3.44 -9.61 3.39
CA ALA A 41 -3.92 -10.02 4.71
C ALA A 41 -5.45 -10.01 4.79
N ALA A 42 -6.11 -9.02 4.21
CA ALA A 42 -7.57 -8.96 4.13
C ALA A 42 -8.15 -10.10 3.26
N GLU A 43 -7.52 -10.41 2.13
CA GLU A 43 -7.90 -11.56 1.28
C GLU A 43 -7.79 -12.89 2.02
N GLU A 44 -6.66 -13.11 2.70
CA GLU A 44 -6.40 -14.32 3.51
C GLU A 44 -7.39 -14.46 4.67
N ALA A 45 -7.81 -13.33 5.27
CA ALA A 45 -8.86 -13.31 6.29
C ALA A 45 -10.28 -13.56 5.75
N GLY A 46 -10.44 -13.70 4.44
CA GLY A 46 -11.73 -13.97 3.80
C GLY A 46 -12.60 -12.74 3.56
N ALA A 47 -12.02 -11.53 3.49
CA ALA A 47 -12.75 -10.28 3.27
C ALA A 47 -13.68 -10.31 2.05
N ALA A 48 -13.31 -11.02 0.99
CA ALA A 48 -14.14 -11.18 -0.20
C ALA A 48 -15.51 -11.85 0.05
N LYS A 49 -15.66 -12.58 1.16
CA LYS A 49 -16.90 -13.29 1.54
C LYS A 49 -17.81 -12.49 2.45
N VAL A 50 -17.31 -11.40 3.03
CA VAL A 50 -18.02 -10.54 3.97
C VAL A 50 -18.42 -9.26 3.22
N PRO A 51 -19.71 -8.95 3.04
CA PRO A 51 -20.15 -7.85 2.14
C PRO A 51 -19.49 -6.50 2.42
N GLN A 52 -19.41 -6.09 3.69
CA GLN A 52 -18.77 -4.82 4.05
C GLN A 52 -17.24 -4.87 3.85
N ALA A 53 -16.59 -5.98 4.23
CA ALA A 53 -15.17 -6.15 4.04
C ALA A 53 -14.77 -6.20 2.56
N SER A 54 -15.61 -6.84 1.72
CA SER A 54 -15.36 -6.94 0.28
C SER A 54 -15.37 -5.58 -0.42
N LEU A 55 -16.25 -4.66 0.03
CA LEU A 55 -16.28 -3.30 -0.48
C LEU A 55 -14.95 -2.58 -0.21
N HIS A 56 -14.49 -2.61 1.05
CA HIS A 56 -13.23 -1.96 1.41
C HIS A 56 -12.01 -2.62 0.77
N LEU A 57 -12.03 -3.95 0.61
CA LEU A 57 -10.99 -4.67 -0.13
C LEU A 57 -10.91 -4.21 -1.60
N GLN A 58 -12.05 -4.00 -2.23
CA GLN A 58 -12.11 -3.49 -3.61
C GLN A 58 -11.60 -2.05 -3.69
N LEU A 59 -12.05 -1.16 -2.79
CA LEU A 59 -11.57 0.21 -2.72
C LEU A 59 -10.06 0.27 -2.53
N ALA A 60 -9.50 -0.52 -1.61
CA ALA A 60 -8.06 -0.58 -1.38
C ALA A 60 -7.28 -0.95 -2.66
N LYS A 61 -7.78 -1.91 -3.44
CA LYS A 61 -7.15 -2.31 -4.71
C LYS A 61 -7.20 -1.20 -5.76
N GLU A 62 -8.36 -0.56 -5.91
CA GLU A 62 -8.55 0.53 -6.88
C GLU A 62 -7.67 1.75 -6.54
N GLU A 63 -7.60 2.10 -5.26
CA GLU A 63 -6.77 3.21 -4.79
C GLU A 63 -5.27 2.93 -4.94
N LEU A 64 -4.83 1.69 -4.73
CA LEU A 64 -3.46 1.27 -4.99
C LEU A 64 -3.10 1.41 -6.48
N GLU A 65 -3.98 0.98 -7.38
CA GLU A 65 -3.75 1.13 -8.82
C GLU A 65 -3.75 2.61 -9.24
N LEU A 66 -4.65 3.42 -8.68
CA LEU A 66 -4.68 4.86 -8.91
C LEU A 66 -3.38 5.53 -8.42
N ALA A 67 -2.88 5.13 -7.25
CA ALA A 67 -1.61 5.63 -6.71
C ALA A 67 -0.43 5.32 -7.65
N ARG A 68 -0.38 4.11 -8.20
CA ARG A 68 0.64 3.70 -9.19
C ARG A 68 0.55 4.57 -10.45
N GLY A 69 -0.65 4.78 -10.96
CA GLY A 69 -0.89 5.62 -12.14
C GLY A 69 -0.48 7.08 -11.92
N LEU A 70 -0.79 7.66 -10.75
CA LEU A 70 -0.39 9.01 -10.36
C LEU A 70 1.15 9.13 -10.21
N SER A 71 1.77 8.13 -9.61
CA SER A 71 3.23 8.08 -9.47
C SER A 71 3.93 8.05 -10.83
N ALA A 72 3.41 7.26 -11.78
CA ALA A 72 3.96 7.20 -13.14
C ALA A 72 3.85 8.56 -13.88
N LYS A 73 2.86 9.39 -13.54
CA LYS A 73 2.69 10.76 -14.04
C LYS A 73 3.52 11.79 -13.29
N GLY A 74 4.26 11.40 -12.25
CA GLY A 74 5.05 12.30 -11.40
C GLY A 74 4.23 13.07 -10.35
N GLU A 75 2.95 12.75 -10.17
CA GLU A 75 2.03 13.38 -9.20
C GLU A 75 2.20 12.75 -7.81
N LYS A 76 3.40 12.92 -7.22
CA LYS A 76 3.84 12.19 -6.02
C LYS A 76 2.97 12.40 -4.79
N GLU A 77 2.53 13.63 -4.52
CA GLU A 77 1.70 13.96 -3.36
C GLU A 77 0.32 13.30 -3.46
N LYS A 78 -0.26 13.30 -4.66
CA LYS A 78 -1.54 12.63 -4.90
C LYS A 78 -1.38 11.10 -4.81
N ALA A 79 -0.29 10.55 -5.35
CA ALA A 79 0.01 9.14 -5.24
C ALA A 79 0.16 8.70 -3.77
N ALA A 80 0.87 9.47 -2.94
CA ALA A 80 1.02 9.22 -1.51
C ALA A 80 -0.33 9.27 -0.78
N SER A 81 -1.19 10.24 -1.10
CA SER A 81 -2.54 10.33 -0.53
C SER A 81 -3.39 9.10 -0.88
N MET A 82 -3.34 8.62 -2.11
CA MET A 82 -4.06 7.41 -2.52
C MET A 82 -3.52 6.16 -1.83
N LEU A 83 -2.20 6.05 -1.62
CA LEU A 83 -1.63 4.94 -0.85
C LEU A 83 -2.12 4.90 0.60
N LEU A 84 -2.17 6.04 1.28
CA LEU A 84 -2.70 6.11 2.65
C LEU A 84 -4.16 5.65 2.72
N ARG A 85 -4.96 5.98 1.72
CA ARG A 85 -6.35 5.53 1.64
C ARG A 85 -6.43 4.03 1.38
N ALA A 86 -5.65 3.53 0.43
CA ALA A 86 -5.56 2.10 0.13
C ALA A 86 -5.16 1.27 1.37
N GLU A 87 -4.23 1.78 2.18
CA GLU A 87 -3.81 1.17 3.44
C GLU A 87 -4.96 1.14 4.45
N ALA A 88 -5.63 2.27 4.65
CA ALA A 88 -6.76 2.36 5.59
C ALA A 88 -7.94 1.45 5.18
N ASP A 89 -8.28 1.40 3.89
CA ASP A 89 -9.33 0.52 3.41
C ASP A 89 -8.94 -0.96 3.48
N ALA A 90 -7.67 -1.32 3.26
CA ALA A 90 -7.18 -2.69 3.45
C ALA A 90 -7.26 -3.13 4.91
N ASP A 91 -6.85 -2.26 5.85
CA ASP A 91 -6.94 -2.52 7.28
C ASP A 91 -8.40 -2.68 7.74
N LEU A 92 -9.29 -1.82 7.25
CA LEU A 92 -10.71 -1.93 7.57
C LEU A 92 -11.33 -3.22 7.03
N ALA A 93 -10.98 -3.61 5.80
CA ALA A 93 -11.40 -4.88 5.23
C ALA A 93 -10.94 -6.07 6.08
N LEU A 94 -9.68 -6.04 6.55
CA LEU A 94 -9.12 -7.07 7.42
C LEU A 94 -9.87 -7.18 8.76
N VAL A 95 -10.10 -6.05 9.42
CA VAL A 95 -10.79 -6.01 10.73
C VAL A 95 -12.23 -6.49 10.60
N LEU A 96 -12.95 -6.07 9.55
CA LEU A 96 -14.32 -6.51 9.29
C LEU A 96 -14.40 -8.02 9.02
N ALA A 97 -13.46 -8.56 8.26
CA ALA A 97 -13.41 -9.99 7.97
C ALA A 97 -13.15 -10.82 9.24
N ARG A 98 -12.18 -10.40 10.06
CA ARG A 98 -11.88 -11.07 11.34
C ARG A 98 -13.05 -10.99 12.32
N GLY A 99 -13.68 -9.83 12.44
CA GLY A 99 -14.84 -9.65 13.32
C GLY A 99 -16.04 -10.50 12.89
N ASP A 100 -16.24 -10.77 11.60
CA ASP A 100 -17.27 -11.68 11.11
C ASP A 100 -16.93 -13.14 11.46
N ALA A 101 -15.67 -13.56 11.28
CA ALA A 101 -15.20 -14.88 11.66
C ALA A 101 -15.37 -15.13 13.17
N GLU A 102 -14.95 -14.20 14.02
CA GLU A 102 -15.12 -14.28 15.49
C GLU A 102 -16.58 -14.42 15.90
N LYS A 103 -17.49 -13.65 15.27
CA LYS A 103 -18.94 -13.78 15.52
C LYS A 103 -19.49 -15.14 15.11
N SER A 104 -19.00 -15.68 13.99
CA SER A 104 -19.38 -17.01 13.52
C SER A 104 -18.94 -18.10 14.49
N ASP A 105 -17.69 -18.02 14.95
CA ASP A 105 -17.13 -18.97 15.92
C ASP A 105 -17.86 -18.89 17.27
N ALA A 106 -18.18 -17.70 17.75
CA ALA A 106 -18.95 -17.52 18.98
C ALA A 106 -20.36 -18.14 18.87
N ARG A 107 -21.05 -17.95 17.74
CA ARG A 107 -22.35 -18.59 17.49
C ARG A 107 -22.25 -20.10 17.50
N THR A 108 -21.23 -20.64 16.84
CA THR A 108 -21.00 -22.10 16.82
C THR A 108 -20.69 -22.65 18.21
N ALA A 109 -19.91 -21.93 19.02
CA ALA A 109 -19.63 -22.33 20.40
C ALA A 109 -20.88 -22.31 21.27
N VAL A 110 -21.73 -21.30 21.16
CA VAL A 110 -23.01 -21.23 21.88
C VAL A 110 -23.93 -22.40 21.52
N GLU A 111 -24.04 -22.72 20.25
CA GLU A 111 -24.88 -23.83 19.79
C GLU A 111 -24.36 -25.14 20.30
N ARG A 112 -23.04 -25.38 20.29
CA ARG A 112 -22.42 -26.59 20.87
C ARG A 112 -22.72 -26.74 22.36
N VAL A 113 -22.65 -25.67 23.14
CA VAL A 113 -22.99 -25.67 24.56
C VAL A 113 -24.49 -26.01 24.76
N ARG A 114 -25.36 -25.47 23.92
CA ARG A 114 -26.79 -25.77 23.95
C ARG A 114 -27.07 -27.28 23.71
N GLN A 115 -26.44 -27.86 22.70
CA GLN A 115 -26.54 -29.28 22.39
C GLN A 115 -26.07 -30.14 23.57
N LEU A 116 -24.90 -29.87 24.14
CA LEU A 116 -24.35 -30.60 25.28
C LEU A 116 -25.27 -30.58 26.53
N ARG A 117 -25.99 -29.48 26.76
CA ARG A 117 -26.96 -29.37 27.83
C ARG A 117 -28.24 -30.18 27.58
N GLN A 118 -28.61 -30.38 26.31
CA GLN A 118 -29.77 -31.20 25.94
C GLN A 118 -29.44 -32.68 26.07
N ASP A 119 -28.20 -33.06 25.73
CA ASP A 119 -27.74 -34.47 25.76
C ASP A 119 -27.42 -34.95 27.20
N ASN A 120 -27.21 -34.03 28.15
CA ASN A 120 -26.92 -34.30 29.57
C ASN A 120 -27.84 -33.48 30.47
N PRO A 121 -29.11 -33.83 30.58
CA PRO A 121 -30.10 -33.14 31.41
C PRO A 121 -29.83 -33.28 32.92
#